data_ac3d18f7201473aecaccb7efb085317c
#
_entry.id   ac3d18f7201473aecaccb7efb085317c
#
_cell.length_a   1.000
_cell.length_b   1.000
_cell.length_c   1.000
_cell.angle_alpha   90.00
_cell.angle_beta   90.00
_cell.angle_gamma   90.00
#
_symmetry.space_group_name_H-M   'P 1'
#
loop_
_entity.id
_entity.type
_entity.pdbx_description
1 polymer ?
#
loop_
_entity_poly.entity_id
_entity_poly.type
_entity_poly.pdbx_seq_one_letter_code
_entity_poly.pdbx_strand_id
1 'polypeptide(L)'
;MTKSILFLSVAALLLPACQAGEKPASNTAAANATADLDAGADEQAIRGQVDHWLKLVKAKDAAGIAALYAEDGAVMPPNGPIGKGHAAIQQTWAAMMGTPGFDLTFVPEQILVSSSGDMALDRGTYKLAVAPNGTAQTDTGKYVVVWRKVGSEWKAAADIFNSDLPTSGG
;
A
#
# COMPACT_ATOMS: atom_id res chain seq x y z
N MET A 1 -23.36 -36.39 90.71
CA MET A 1 -22.48 -35.22 90.59
C MET A 1 -21.79 -35.28 89.19
N THR A 2 -22.37 -34.70 88.20
CA THR A 2 -21.88 -34.79 86.80
C THR A 2 -21.81 -33.39 86.28
N LYS A 3 -20.60 -32.90 86.06
CA LYS A 3 -20.33 -31.54 85.47
C LYS A 3 -20.32 -31.66 83.97
N SER A 4 -21.28 -30.98 83.32
CA SER A 4 -21.29 -30.76 81.88
C SER A 4 -20.35 -29.63 81.53
N ILE A 5 -19.43 -29.88 80.60
CA ILE A 5 -18.56 -28.86 79.99
C ILE A 5 -19.13 -28.54 78.67
N LEU A 6 -19.49 -27.24 78.49
CA LEU A 6 -20.02 -26.68 77.31
C LEU A 6 -18.87 -26.23 76.37
N PHE A 7 -18.72 -26.87 75.22
CA PHE A 7 -17.76 -26.45 74.21
C PHE A 7 -18.38 -25.36 73.28
N LEU A 8 -17.81 -24.17 73.32
CA LEU A 8 -18.17 -23.06 72.43
C LEU A 8 -17.36 -23.22 71.18
N SER A 9 -18.01 -23.58 70.03
CA SER A 9 -17.36 -23.63 68.72
C SER A 9 -17.40 -22.25 68.11
N VAL A 10 -16.21 -21.66 67.89
CA VAL A 10 -16.03 -20.43 67.11
C VAL A 10 -15.93 -20.83 65.64
N ALA A 11 -16.94 -20.48 64.87
CA ALA A 11 -16.91 -20.63 63.43
C ALA A 11 -16.13 -19.44 62.82
N ALA A 12 -14.95 -19.70 62.30
CA ALA A 12 -14.20 -18.75 61.51
C ALA A 12 -14.79 -18.65 60.09
N LEU A 13 -15.39 -17.52 59.75
CA LEU A 13 -15.78 -17.22 58.38
C LEU A 13 -14.53 -16.86 57.56
N LEU A 14 -14.11 -17.78 56.70
CA LEU A 14 -13.16 -17.51 55.64
C LEU A 14 -13.87 -16.81 54.48
N LEU A 15 -13.66 -15.52 54.30
CA LEU A 15 -14.04 -14.75 53.11
C LEU A 15 -13.06 -15.10 51.98
N PRO A 16 -13.52 -15.54 50.80
CA PRO A 16 -12.63 -15.65 49.66
C PRO A 16 -12.28 -14.25 49.17
N ALA A 17 -11.02 -13.87 49.25
CA ALA A 17 -10.48 -12.69 48.56
C ALA A 17 -10.59 -12.93 47.06
N CYS A 18 -11.48 -12.18 46.40
CA CYS A 18 -11.44 -12.03 44.96
C CYS A 18 -10.12 -11.37 44.58
N GLN A 19 -9.15 -12.14 44.13
CA GLN A 19 -8.03 -11.63 43.38
C GLN A 19 -8.58 -11.20 42.04
N ALA A 20 -8.70 -9.89 41.86
CA ALA A 20 -8.86 -9.26 40.53
C ALA A 20 -7.61 -9.67 39.73
N GLY A 21 -7.79 -10.58 38.78
CA GLY A 21 -6.74 -10.94 37.84
C GLY A 21 -6.35 -9.71 37.05
N GLU A 22 -5.17 -9.19 37.29
CA GLU A 22 -4.54 -8.24 36.41
C GLU A 22 -4.39 -8.91 35.05
N LYS A 23 -5.18 -8.42 34.11
CA LYS A 23 -5.08 -8.74 32.68
C LYS A 23 -3.69 -8.31 32.21
N PRO A 24 -2.88 -9.18 31.61
CA PRO A 24 -1.57 -8.73 31.15
C PRO A 24 -1.74 -7.72 30.01
N ALA A 25 -1.42 -6.46 30.32
CA ALA A 25 -1.48 -5.34 29.37
C ALA A 25 -0.29 -5.30 28.40
N SER A 26 0.46 -6.40 28.22
CA SER A 26 1.76 -6.34 27.54
C SER A 26 1.82 -6.85 26.11
N ASN A 27 0.74 -7.43 25.55
CA ASN A 27 0.83 -7.96 24.18
C ASN A 27 0.41 -6.99 23.08
N THR A 28 -0.44 -6.00 23.40
CA THR A 28 -0.97 -5.08 22.37
C THR A 28 0.07 -4.03 21.95
N ALA A 29 0.87 -3.53 22.90
CA ALA A 29 1.90 -2.53 22.59
C ALA A 29 3.08 -3.12 21.80
N ALA A 30 3.49 -4.35 22.10
CA ALA A 30 4.55 -5.03 21.37
C ALA A 30 4.08 -5.47 19.96
N ALA A 31 2.83 -5.91 19.81
CA ALA A 31 2.24 -6.24 18.52
C ALA A 31 2.06 -5.01 17.63
N ASN A 32 1.66 -3.86 18.20
CA ASN A 32 1.57 -2.60 17.46
C ASN A 32 2.95 -2.07 17.05
N ALA A 33 3.96 -2.18 17.92
CA ALA A 33 5.32 -1.75 17.60
C ALA A 33 5.96 -2.59 16.49
N THR A 34 5.69 -3.90 16.45
CA THR A 34 6.17 -4.78 15.36
C THR A 34 5.44 -4.48 14.04
N ALA A 35 4.13 -4.27 14.09
CA ALA A 35 3.34 -3.88 12.93
C ALA A 35 3.79 -2.52 12.35
N ASP A 36 4.13 -1.55 13.20
CA ASP A 36 4.62 -0.24 12.77
C ASP A 36 6.03 -0.34 12.14
N LEU A 37 6.90 -1.21 12.66
CA LEU A 37 8.24 -1.44 12.09
C LEU A 37 8.14 -2.13 10.73
N ASP A 38 7.27 -3.11 10.58
CA ASP A 38 7.04 -3.82 9.31
C ASP A 38 6.39 -2.89 8.28
N ALA A 39 5.44 -2.04 8.69
CA ALA A 39 4.83 -1.04 7.82
C ALA A 39 5.84 -0.02 7.27
N GLY A 40 6.80 0.41 8.10
CA GLY A 40 7.87 1.30 7.68
C GLY A 40 8.84 0.64 6.68
N ALA A 41 9.16 -0.63 6.88
CA ALA A 41 9.99 -1.40 5.96
C ALA A 41 9.26 -1.64 4.62
N ASP A 42 7.97 -1.94 4.67
CA ASP A 42 7.14 -2.13 3.49
C ASP A 42 6.94 -0.82 2.71
N GLU A 43 6.76 0.31 3.39
CA GLU A 43 6.74 1.63 2.73
C GLU A 43 8.05 1.90 1.98
N GLN A 44 9.20 1.65 2.60
CA GLN A 44 10.50 1.82 1.94
C GLN A 44 10.68 0.87 0.75
N ALA A 45 10.22 -0.38 0.86
CA ALA A 45 10.24 -1.33 -0.24
C ALA A 45 9.42 -0.84 -1.44
N ILE A 46 8.23 -0.29 -1.19
CA ILE A 46 7.37 0.29 -2.24
C ILE A 46 8.03 1.53 -2.86
N ARG A 47 8.65 2.42 -2.07
CA ARG A 47 9.42 3.55 -2.60
C ARG A 47 10.57 3.07 -3.50
N GLY A 48 11.24 1.99 -3.13
CA GLY A 48 12.25 1.35 -3.97
C GLY A 48 11.68 0.82 -5.30
N GLN A 49 10.46 0.27 -5.30
CA GLN A 49 9.76 -0.14 -6.53
C GLN A 49 9.42 1.07 -7.40
N VAL A 50 8.99 2.18 -6.82
CA VAL A 50 8.74 3.44 -7.54
C VAL A 50 10.01 3.95 -8.21
N ASP A 51 11.13 3.97 -7.50
CA ASP A 51 12.43 4.36 -8.06
C ASP A 51 12.88 3.43 -9.20
N HIS A 52 12.62 2.14 -9.06
CA HIS A 52 12.89 1.15 -10.11
C HIS A 52 12.00 1.40 -11.33
N TRP A 53 10.72 1.64 -11.11
CA TRP A 53 9.76 1.98 -12.18
C TRP A 53 10.21 3.20 -12.98
N LEU A 54 10.61 4.28 -12.31
CA LEU A 54 11.13 5.48 -12.97
C LEU A 54 12.38 5.21 -13.82
N LYS A 55 13.25 4.30 -13.39
CA LYS A 55 14.41 3.86 -14.19
C LYS A 55 13.97 3.14 -15.46
N LEU A 56 12.97 2.25 -15.36
CA LEU A 56 12.41 1.54 -16.50
C LEU A 56 11.70 2.49 -17.48
N VAL A 57 10.97 3.48 -16.96
CA VAL A 57 10.37 4.56 -17.78
C VAL A 57 11.44 5.30 -18.58
N LYS A 58 12.52 5.71 -17.95
CA LYS A 58 13.66 6.36 -18.63
C LYS A 58 14.33 5.48 -19.67
N ALA A 59 14.41 4.18 -19.38
CA ALA A 59 14.95 3.18 -20.31
C ALA A 59 13.96 2.81 -21.43
N LYS A 60 12.70 3.26 -21.35
CA LYS A 60 11.58 2.88 -22.21
C LYS A 60 11.34 1.35 -22.23
N ASP A 61 11.59 0.70 -21.11
CA ASP A 61 11.41 -0.74 -20.92
C ASP A 61 9.97 -1.08 -20.52
N ALA A 62 9.08 -1.16 -21.49
CA ALA A 62 7.68 -1.49 -21.26
C ALA A 62 7.49 -2.91 -20.70
N ALA A 63 8.36 -3.86 -21.04
CA ALA A 63 8.29 -5.21 -20.52
C ALA A 63 8.69 -5.26 -19.05
N GLY A 64 9.77 -4.58 -18.69
CA GLY A 64 10.19 -4.41 -17.30
C GLY A 64 9.12 -3.72 -16.45
N ILE A 65 8.47 -2.68 -16.99
CA ILE A 65 7.35 -2.02 -16.29
C ILE A 65 6.19 -3.00 -16.09
N ALA A 66 5.79 -3.76 -17.11
CA ALA A 66 4.71 -4.74 -16.99
C ALA A 66 5.00 -5.79 -15.91
N ALA A 67 6.27 -6.19 -15.72
CA ALA A 67 6.69 -7.13 -14.68
C ALA A 67 6.58 -6.57 -13.24
N LEU A 68 6.46 -5.27 -13.06
CA LEU A 68 6.18 -4.66 -11.75
C LEU A 68 4.74 -4.84 -11.32
N TYR A 69 3.83 -5.15 -12.24
CA TYR A 69 2.43 -5.43 -11.92
C TYR A 69 2.24 -6.88 -11.49
N ALA A 70 1.20 -7.11 -10.72
CA ALA A 70 0.69 -8.46 -10.49
C ALA A 70 0.18 -9.06 -11.82
N GLU A 71 0.13 -10.38 -11.91
CA GLU A 71 -0.28 -11.09 -13.13
C GLU A 71 -1.69 -10.67 -13.60
N ASP A 72 -2.60 -10.42 -12.67
CA ASP A 72 -3.97 -9.93 -12.90
C ASP A 72 -4.09 -8.40 -12.74
N GLY A 73 -2.96 -7.68 -12.64
CA GLY A 73 -2.90 -6.24 -12.47
C GLY A 73 -3.48 -5.44 -13.62
N ALA A 74 -3.74 -4.17 -13.39
CA ALA A 74 -4.36 -3.28 -14.38
C ALA A 74 -3.75 -1.89 -14.36
N VAL A 75 -3.53 -1.32 -15.55
CA VAL A 75 -3.25 0.09 -15.77
C VAL A 75 -4.48 0.77 -16.36
N MET A 76 -4.85 1.92 -15.82
CA MET A 76 -6.06 2.67 -16.16
C MET A 76 -5.70 4.10 -16.56
N PRO A 77 -5.27 4.33 -17.82
CA PRO A 77 -4.93 5.65 -18.29
C PRO A 77 -6.18 6.52 -18.47
N PRO A 78 -6.05 7.86 -18.38
CA PRO A 78 -7.15 8.76 -18.67
C PRO A 78 -7.59 8.61 -20.12
N ASN A 79 -8.90 8.66 -20.35
CA ASN A 79 -9.52 8.61 -21.69
C ASN A 79 -9.13 7.39 -22.55
N GLY A 80 -8.64 6.32 -21.92
CA GLY A 80 -8.23 5.10 -22.57
C GLY A 80 -8.86 3.84 -21.96
N PRO A 81 -8.81 2.71 -22.66
CA PRO A 81 -9.27 1.45 -22.12
C PRO A 81 -8.34 0.96 -21.00
N ILE A 82 -8.89 0.12 -20.12
CA ILE A 82 -8.12 -0.58 -19.08
C ILE A 82 -7.20 -1.59 -19.75
N GLY A 83 -5.89 -1.49 -19.51
CA GLY A 83 -4.91 -2.52 -19.84
C GLY A 83 -4.81 -3.52 -18.71
N LYS A 84 -5.34 -4.75 -18.88
CA LYS A 84 -5.35 -5.78 -17.84
C LYS A 84 -4.39 -6.93 -18.19
N GLY A 85 -3.57 -7.32 -17.21
CA GLY A 85 -2.53 -8.35 -17.34
C GLY A 85 -1.30 -7.85 -18.09
N HIS A 86 -0.18 -8.57 -17.95
CA HIS A 86 1.15 -8.11 -18.40
C HIS A 86 1.18 -7.69 -19.87
N ALA A 87 0.56 -8.47 -20.77
CA ALA A 87 0.60 -8.16 -22.21
C ALA A 87 -0.09 -6.83 -22.55
N ALA A 88 -1.28 -6.57 -22.00
CA ALA A 88 -2.01 -5.33 -22.24
C ALA A 88 -1.34 -4.13 -21.54
N ILE A 89 -0.80 -4.34 -20.34
CA ILE A 89 -0.03 -3.33 -19.60
C ILE A 89 1.22 -2.93 -20.40
N GLN A 90 1.98 -3.91 -20.90
CA GLN A 90 3.14 -3.65 -21.75
C GLN A 90 2.79 -2.87 -23.01
N GLN A 91 1.69 -3.22 -23.68
CA GLN A 91 1.22 -2.49 -24.86
C GLN A 91 0.86 -1.04 -24.52
N THR A 92 0.15 -0.82 -23.40
CA THR A 92 -0.24 0.52 -22.95
C THR A 92 1.00 1.37 -22.65
N TRP A 93 1.95 0.86 -21.90
CA TRP A 93 3.19 1.58 -21.59
C TRP A 93 4.05 1.83 -22.84
N ALA A 94 4.16 0.83 -23.72
CA ALA A 94 4.88 0.99 -24.99
C ALA A 94 4.27 2.11 -25.86
N ALA A 95 2.94 2.17 -25.94
CA ALA A 95 2.24 3.21 -26.68
C ALA A 95 2.48 4.61 -26.07
N MET A 96 2.38 4.75 -24.76
CA MET A 96 2.65 6.03 -24.08
C MET A 96 4.09 6.50 -24.30
N MET A 97 5.08 5.61 -24.01
CA MET A 97 6.50 5.90 -24.16
C MET A 97 6.96 6.08 -25.63
N GLY A 98 6.17 5.58 -26.58
CA GLY A 98 6.38 5.78 -28.01
C GLY A 98 6.03 7.18 -28.49
N THR A 99 5.29 7.96 -27.70
CA THR A 99 4.96 9.34 -28.05
C THR A 99 6.24 10.19 -28.12
N PRO A 100 6.48 10.95 -29.21
CA PRO A 100 7.63 11.82 -29.31
C PRO A 100 7.73 12.79 -28.12
N GLY A 101 8.94 13.00 -27.61
CA GLY A 101 9.17 13.89 -26.46
C GLY A 101 8.68 13.37 -25.12
N PHE A 102 8.27 12.09 -25.04
CA PHE A 102 7.81 11.49 -23.79
C PHE A 102 8.88 11.56 -22.71
N ASP A 103 8.53 12.23 -21.62
CA ASP A 103 9.29 12.29 -20.38
C ASP A 103 8.28 12.33 -19.21
N LEU A 104 8.35 11.33 -18.33
CA LEU A 104 7.44 11.15 -17.22
C LEU A 104 8.22 11.08 -15.91
N THR A 105 7.76 11.85 -14.94
CA THR A 105 8.18 11.71 -13.54
C THR A 105 6.95 11.63 -12.66
N PHE A 106 7.03 10.87 -11.57
CA PHE A 106 5.98 10.80 -10.55
C PHE A 106 6.60 10.63 -9.16
N VAL A 107 5.90 11.13 -8.16
CA VAL A 107 6.41 11.19 -6.79
C VAL A 107 5.30 10.76 -5.82
N PRO A 108 5.55 9.72 -5.01
CA PRO A 108 4.66 9.35 -3.90
C PRO A 108 4.58 10.46 -2.86
N GLU A 109 3.37 10.95 -2.60
CA GLU A 109 3.09 11.87 -1.50
C GLU A 109 2.77 11.11 -0.21
N GLN A 110 2.07 9.97 -0.35
CA GLN A 110 1.70 9.14 0.77
C GLN A 110 1.61 7.68 0.35
N ILE A 111 2.22 6.81 1.14
CA ILE A 111 2.06 5.36 1.05
C ILE A 111 1.46 4.88 2.37
N LEU A 112 0.34 4.18 2.30
CA LEU A 112 -0.38 3.62 3.44
C LEU A 112 -0.37 2.10 3.32
N VAL A 113 0.35 1.43 4.20
CA VAL A 113 0.38 -0.04 4.27
C VAL A 113 -0.75 -0.52 5.16
N SER A 114 -1.45 -1.58 4.74
CA SER A 114 -2.49 -2.23 5.54
C SER A 114 -1.89 -2.83 6.83
N SER A 115 -2.69 -2.93 7.87
CA SER A 115 -2.26 -3.55 9.13
C SER A 115 -1.88 -5.04 8.99
N SER A 116 -2.34 -5.70 7.93
CA SER A 116 -1.96 -7.07 7.57
C SER A 116 -0.65 -7.17 6.80
N GLY A 117 -0.09 -6.03 6.32
CA GLY A 117 1.15 -5.99 5.56
C GLY A 117 1.09 -6.62 4.17
N ASP A 118 -0.10 -6.83 3.61
CA ASP A 118 -0.32 -7.51 2.33
C ASP A 118 -0.80 -6.59 1.20
N MET A 119 -1.29 -5.39 1.56
CA MET A 119 -1.73 -4.36 0.62
C MET A 119 -1.21 -2.99 1.03
N ALA A 120 -1.03 -2.11 0.05
CA ALA A 120 -0.75 -0.71 0.30
C ALA A 120 -1.42 0.17 -0.76
N LEU A 121 -1.71 1.40 -0.36
CA LEU A 121 -2.16 2.47 -1.25
C LEU A 121 -1.04 3.49 -1.37
N ASP A 122 -0.61 3.76 -2.58
CA ASP A 122 0.34 4.81 -2.94
C ASP A 122 -0.41 5.87 -3.74
N ARG A 123 -0.43 7.09 -3.26
CA ARG A 123 -0.96 8.25 -4.00
C ARG A 123 0.08 9.32 -4.13
N GLY A 124 0.06 9.98 -5.26
CA GLY A 124 1.02 11.03 -5.54
C GLY A 124 0.67 11.83 -6.78
N THR A 125 1.64 12.59 -7.23
CA THR A 125 1.52 13.47 -8.40
C THR A 125 2.48 13.06 -9.49
N TYR A 126 2.16 13.42 -10.72
CA TYR A 126 3.02 13.22 -11.89
C TYR A 126 3.21 14.49 -12.71
N LYS A 127 4.28 14.50 -13.49
CA LYS A 127 4.54 15.45 -14.55
C LYS A 127 4.89 14.68 -15.82
N LEU A 128 4.22 15.00 -16.90
CA LEU A 128 4.42 14.40 -18.21
C LEU A 128 4.75 15.49 -19.22
N ALA A 129 5.78 15.27 -20.00
CA ALA A 129 6.03 16.03 -21.22
C ALA A 129 5.93 15.10 -22.42
N VAL A 130 5.36 15.60 -23.50
CA VAL A 130 5.27 14.94 -24.81
C VAL A 130 5.40 16.00 -25.92
N ALA A 131 5.72 15.59 -27.13
CA ALA A 131 5.78 16.48 -28.28
C ALA A 131 5.12 15.83 -29.51
N PRO A 132 3.83 15.48 -29.46
CA PRO A 132 3.14 14.95 -30.61
C PRO A 132 3.18 15.99 -31.73
N ASN A 133 3.49 15.55 -32.93
CA ASN A 133 3.64 16.45 -34.11
C ASN A 133 4.66 17.59 -33.95
N GLY A 134 5.67 17.40 -33.08
CA GLY A 134 6.73 18.37 -32.82
C GLY A 134 6.33 19.57 -31.92
N THR A 135 5.11 19.58 -31.40
CA THR A 135 4.66 20.63 -30.47
C THR A 135 4.78 20.11 -29.03
N ALA A 136 5.58 20.82 -28.22
CA ALA A 136 5.75 20.49 -26.83
C ALA A 136 4.43 20.71 -26.05
N GLN A 137 4.04 19.69 -25.30
CA GLN A 137 2.88 19.71 -24.41
C GLN A 137 3.31 19.17 -23.04
N THR A 138 2.77 19.73 -21.99
CA THR A 138 3.01 19.27 -20.62
C THR A 138 1.68 18.98 -19.95
N ASP A 139 1.67 17.96 -19.12
CA ASP A 139 0.56 17.58 -18.26
C ASP A 139 1.05 17.40 -16.84
N THR A 140 0.21 17.75 -15.89
CA THR A 140 0.38 17.43 -14.46
C THR A 140 -0.88 16.77 -13.97
N GLY A 141 -0.73 15.88 -13.02
CA GLY A 141 -1.89 15.18 -12.47
C GLY A 141 -1.54 14.39 -11.22
N LYS A 142 -2.48 13.57 -10.85
CA LYS A 142 -2.41 12.70 -9.67
C LYS A 142 -2.60 11.26 -10.07
N TYR A 143 -2.09 10.37 -9.23
CA TYR A 143 -2.23 8.93 -9.41
C TYR A 143 -2.57 8.24 -8.10
N VAL A 144 -3.10 7.05 -8.22
CA VAL A 144 -3.22 6.06 -7.14
C VAL A 144 -2.74 4.71 -7.68
N VAL A 145 -1.77 4.12 -6.99
CA VAL A 145 -1.38 2.73 -7.19
C VAL A 145 -1.80 1.93 -5.96
N VAL A 146 -2.52 0.86 -6.19
CA VAL A 146 -2.76 -0.18 -5.18
C VAL A 146 -1.69 -1.23 -5.35
N TRP A 147 -0.89 -1.40 -4.32
CA TRP A 147 0.13 -2.45 -4.23
C TRP A 147 -0.42 -3.68 -3.52
N ARG A 148 0.01 -4.85 -3.94
CA ARG A 148 -0.28 -6.14 -3.30
C ARG A 148 1.01 -6.93 -3.14
N LYS A 149 1.18 -7.55 -2.00
CA LYS A 149 2.32 -8.43 -1.74
C LYS A 149 2.05 -9.79 -2.41
N VAL A 150 2.93 -10.20 -3.31
CA VAL A 150 2.91 -11.50 -4.00
C VAL A 150 4.17 -12.26 -3.61
N GLY A 151 4.03 -13.25 -2.76
CA GLY A 151 5.19 -13.82 -2.06
C GLY A 151 5.85 -12.78 -1.17
N SER A 152 7.11 -12.47 -1.44
CA SER A 152 7.88 -11.43 -0.74
C SER A 152 7.97 -10.09 -1.48
N GLU A 153 7.35 -9.98 -2.67
CA GLU A 153 7.49 -8.81 -3.54
C GLU A 153 6.23 -7.96 -3.57
N TRP A 154 6.39 -6.63 -3.57
CA TRP A 154 5.32 -5.70 -3.83
C TRP A 154 5.09 -5.55 -5.33
N LYS A 155 3.85 -5.81 -5.78
CA LYS A 155 3.40 -5.70 -7.18
C LYS A 155 2.23 -4.74 -7.28
N ALA A 156 2.20 -3.93 -8.33
CA ALA A 156 1.07 -3.06 -8.63
C ALA A 156 -0.15 -3.91 -9.04
N ALA A 157 -1.23 -3.84 -8.27
CA ALA A 157 -2.49 -4.51 -8.57
C ALA A 157 -3.41 -3.63 -9.43
N ALA A 158 -3.38 -2.31 -9.16
CA ALA A 158 -4.14 -1.32 -9.92
C ALA A 158 -3.36 -0.02 -9.96
N ASP A 159 -3.26 0.59 -11.12
CA ASP A 159 -2.61 1.87 -11.35
C ASP A 159 -3.58 2.75 -12.14
N ILE A 160 -4.06 3.82 -11.52
CA ILE A 160 -4.95 4.80 -12.12
C ILE A 160 -4.35 6.19 -12.01
N PHE A 161 -4.42 6.94 -13.08
CA PHE A 161 -3.97 8.32 -13.09
C PHE A 161 -4.89 9.21 -13.92
N ASN A 162 -4.92 10.48 -13.59
CA ASN A 162 -5.72 11.46 -14.31
C ASN A 162 -5.09 12.86 -14.26
N SER A 163 -5.32 13.60 -15.33
CA SER A 163 -4.83 14.96 -15.50
C SER A 163 -5.53 15.96 -14.57
N ASP A 164 -4.82 17.03 -14.21
CA ASP A 164 -5.36 18.22 -13.56
C ASP A 164 -5.76 19.30 -14.59
N LEU A 165 -5.41 19.09 -15.86
CA LEU A 165 -5.81 20.02 -16.92
C LEU A 165 -7.32 19.91 -17.16
N PRO A 166 -7.98 21.03 -17.49
CA PRO A 166 -9.37 21.01 -17.91
C PRO A 166 -9.55 20.08 -19.12
N THR A 167 -10.63 19.31 -19.13
CA THR A 167 -11.03 18.59 -20.35
C THR A 167 -11.21 19.62 -21.45
N SER A 168 -10.49 19.48 -22.57
CA SER A 168 -10.74 20.29 -23.78
C SER A 168 -12.23 20.12 -24.10
N GLY A 169 -13.00 21.19 -23.94
CA GLY A 169 -14.44 21.15 -24.11
C GLY A 169 -14.82 20.52 -25.44
N GLY A 170 -15.74 19.53 -25.36
CA GLY A 170 -16.43 19.01 -26.51
C GLY A 170 -17.38 20.07 -27.12
#